data_f599b3cff4a4a7bb6fa8a09c2b5c06b3
#
_entry.id   f599b3cff4a4a7bb6fa8a09c2b5c06b3
#
_cell.length_a   1.000
_cell.length_b   1.000
_cell.length_c   1.000
_cell.angle_alpha   90.00
_cell.angle_beta   90.00
_cell.angle_gamma   90.00
#
_symmetry.space_group_name_H-M   'P 1'
#
loop_
_entity.id
_entity.type
_entity.pdbx_description
1 polymer ?
#
loop_
_entity_poly.entity_id
_entity_poly.type
_entity_poly.pdbx_seq_one_letter_code
_entity_poly.pdbx_strand_id
1 'polypeptide(L)'
;MKNTSILITFLIIVLMSYNVAAHVPYLEHFDFSEERPFVVRKSIEQSIAVYSWLENDTVNPSEDIDVFKFKVRNPNDRIYIELIGPVCDGYYENFIPWFALVGPGLPDPGQTLPFEIPAGYGAIIKENVNPGEEREQFYEPFGGKSYYQGPILDIKANTTGTFYAYVWDPYNMGGDYVFVLGKLEIFGIFDILRALIYTPMIRLGWELHI
;
A
#
# COMPACT_ATOMS: atom_id res chain seq x y z
N MET A 1 8.10 -19.17 38.07
CA MET A 1 8.13 -17.74 37.82
C MET A 1 9.44 -17.22 37.20
N LYS A 2 10.64 -17.65 37.63
CA LYS A 2 11.91 -17.20 37.03
C LYS A 2 12.07 -17.54 35.52
N ASN A 3 11.63 -18.72 35.09
CA ASN A 3 11.77 -19.16 33.71
C ASN A 3 10.86 -18.40 32.72
N THR A 4 9.69 -17.97 33.18
CA THR A 4 8.75 -17.20 32.37
C THR A 4 9.29 -15.77 32.11
N SER A 5 9.93 -15.15 33.11
CA SER A 5 10.56 -13.83 32.93
C SER A 5 11.73 -13.88 31.94
N ILE A 6 12.55 -14.94 31.99
CA ILE A 6 13.67 -15.12 31.05
C ILE A 6 13.15 -15.30 29.61
N LEU A 7 12.10 -16.08 29.43
CA LEU A 7 11.49 -16.32 28.13
C LEU A 7 10.90 -15.02 27.53
N ILE A 8 10.21 -14.24 28.36
CA ILE A 8 9.65 -12.93 27.95
C ILE A 8 10.76 -11.95 27.60
N THR A 9 11.82 -11.86 28.42
CA THR A 9 12.95 -10.98 28.15
C THR A 9 13.68 -11.39 26.87
N PHE A 10 13.89 -12.70 26.64
CA PHE A 10 14.51 -13.21 25.42
C PHE A 10 13.64 -12.91 24.19
N LEU A 11 12.32 -13.07 24.28
CA LEU A 11 11.36 -12.74 23.22
C LEU A 11 11.40 -11.24 22.89
N ILE A 12 11.47 -10.38 23.90
CA ILE A 12 11.58 -8.91 23.73
C ILE A 12 12.92 -8.55 23.06
N ILE A 13 14.04 -9.16 23.47
CA ILE A 13 15.35 -8.92 22.89
C ILE A 13 15.37 -9.38 21.41
N VAL A 14 14.80 -10.53 21.08
CA VAL A 14 14.70 -11.02 19.71
C VAL A 14 13.83 -10.11 18.85
N LEU A 15 12.74 -9.56 19.39
CA LEU A 15 11.89 -8.58 18.71
C LEU A 15 12.57 -7.21 18.52
N MET A 16 13.53 -6.84 19.37
CA MET A 16 14.24 -5.55 19.30
C MET A 16 15.53 -5.60 18.46
N SER A 17 16.01 -6.78 18.07
CA SER A 17 17.29 -6.93 17.36
C SER A 17 17.20 -6.85 15.85
N TYR A 18 16.04 -6.70 15.27
CA TYR A 18 15.88 -6.50 13.83
C TYR A 18 15.58 -5.04 13.53
N ASN A 19 16.58 -4.30 13.03
CA ASN A 19 16.34 -3.06 12.28
C ASN A 19 15.78 -3.45 10.89
N VAL A 20 14.59 -4.01 10.88
CA VAL A 20 13.87 -4.33 9.65
C VAL A 20 12.92 -3.17 9.44
N ALA A 21 13.04 -2.50 8.31
CA ALA A 21 12.01 -1.59 7.85
C ALA A 21 10.66 -2.30 7.93
N ALA A 22 9.84 -1.90 8.89
CA ALA A 22 8.60 -2.58 9.18
C ALA A 22 7.43 -1.63 9.01
N HIS A 23 6.51 -2.00 8.14
CA HIS A 23 5.24 -1.30 7.98
C HIS A 23 4.19 -1.89 8.92
N VAL A 24 3.23 -1.08 9.35
CA VAL A 24 2.05 -1.61 10.05
C VAL A 24 1.18 -2.32 9.01
N PRO A 25 1.01 -3.64 9.08
CA PRO A 25 0.27 -4.38 8.08
C PRO A 25 -1.24 -4.23 8.25
N TYR A 26 -1.94 -4.11 7.13
CA TYR A 26 -3.39 -4.20 7.00
C TYR A 26 -3.69 -5.20 5.90
N LEU A 27 -4.72 -6.00 6.07
CA LEU A 27 -5.23 -6.88 5.02
C LEU A 27 -6.58 -6.35 4.56
N GLU A 28 -6.80 -6.35 3.29
CA GLU A 28 -8.10 -6.13 2.73
C GLU A 28 -9.02 -7.31 3.05
N HIS A 29 -10.21 -6.99 3.51
CA HIS A 29 -11.26 -7.97 3.81
C HIS A 29 -12.52 -7.68 3.00
N PHE A 30 -12.57 -6.54 2.35
CA PHE A 30 -13.68 -6.04 1.55
C PHE A 30 -13.13 -5.06 0.55
N ASP A 31 -13.59 -5.09 -0.65
CA ASP A 31 -13.25 -4.19 -1.73
C ASP A 31 -13.25 -2.69 -1.31
N PHE A 32 -12.18 -1.99 -1.64
CA PHE A 32 -11.93 -0.59 -1.30
C PHE A 32 -12.34 0.37 -2.41
N SER A 33 -13.61 0.45 -2.70
CA SER A 33 -14.18 1.34 -3.73
C SER A 33 -14.35 2.80 -3.29
N GLU A 34 -14.84 3.66 -4.20
CA GLU A 34 -15.16 5.07 -3.89
C GLU A 34 -16.21 5.19 -2.79
N GLU A 35 -17.22 4.32 -2.76
CA GLU A 35 -18.25 4.30 -1.73
C GLU A 35 -17.71 3.81 -0.39
N ARG A 36 -16.66 3.00 -0.44
CA ARG A 36 -16.11 2.32 0.73
C ARG A 36 -14.58 2.35 0.78
N PRO A 37 -13.95 3.54 0.80
CA PRO A 37 -12.51 3.66 0.76
C PRO A 37 -11.83 3.15 2.03
N PHE A 38 -10.61 2.65 1.89
CA PHE A 38 -9.74 2.44 3.04
C PHE A 38 -9.37 3.78 3.67
N VAL A 39 -9.80 4.01 4.91
CA VAL A 39 -9.56 5.29 5.60
C VAL A 39 -8.35 5.20 6.53
N VAL A 40 -7.26 5.85 6.17
CA VAL A 40 -6.10 6.02 7.03
C VAL A 40 -6.42 7.03 8.13
N ARG A 41 -6.53 6.56 9.36
CA ARG A 41 -6.92 7.37 10.52
C ARG A 41 -5.75 7.94 11.29
N LYS A 42 -4.54 7.50 10.97
CA LYS A 42 -3.29 7.90 11.62
C LYS A 42 -2.55 8.98 10.83
N SER A 43 -1.36 9.34 11.30
CA SER A 43 -0.47 10.23 10.54
C SER A 43 -0.11 9.57 9.22
N ILE A 44 -0.11 10.36 8.14
CA ILE A 44 0.35 9.92 6.81
C ILE A 44 1.85 9.66 6.75
N GLU A 45 2.59 10.10 7.76
CA GLU A 45 4.01 9.82 7.87
C GLU A 45 4.30 8.43 8.44
N GLN A 46 3.33 7.87 9.22
CA GLN A 46 3.45 6.52 9.76
C GLN A 46 3.43 5.50 8.63
N SER A 47 4.42 4.64 8.63
CA SER A 47 4.56 3.59 7.64
C SER A 47 3.49 2.51 7.81
N ILE A 48 2.62 2.37 6.83
CA ILE A 48 1.62 1.31 6.74
C ILE A 48 1.75 0.56 5.42
N ALA A 49 1.44 -0.72 5.42
CA ALA A 49 1.33 -1.56 4.23
C ALA A 49 -0.06 -2.19 4.19
N VAL A 50 -0.84 -1.88 3.17
CA VAL A 50 -2.17 -2.43 2.96
C VAL A 50 -2.07 -3.44 1.83
N TYR A 51 -2.32 -4.69 2.15
CA TYR A 51 -2.34 -5.82 1.22
C TYR A 51 -3.73 -5.90 0.61
N SER A 52 -3.81 -5.66 -0.67
CA SER A 52 -5.04 -5.54 -1.45
C SER A 52 -4.93 -6.34 -2.75
N TRP A 53 -6.04 -6.48 -3.48
CA TRP A 53 -6.06 -7.07 -4.81
C TRP A 53 -6.98 -6.28 -5.72
N LEU A 54 -6.72 -6.36 -7.04
CA LEU A 54 -7.63 -5.89 -8.08
C LEU A 54 -8.17 -7.10 -8.85
N GLU A 55 -9.46 -7.10 -9.08
CA GLU A 55 -10.10 -8.15 -9.86
C GLU A 55 -9.75 -8.01 -11.36
N ASN A 56 -9.70 -9.14 -12.04
CA ASN A 56 -9.69 -9.19 -13.49
C ASN A 56 -11.15 -9.28 -13.96
N ASP A 57 -11.76 -8.15 -14.26
CA ASP A 57 -13.10 -8.14 -14.85
C ASP A 57 -13.01 -8.19 -16.37
N THR A 58 -13.41 -9.32 -16.91
CA THR A 58 -13.44 -9.55 -18.38
C THR A 58 -14.60 -8.84 -19.06
N VAL A 59 -15.60 -8.38 -18.32
CA VAL A 59 -16.80 -7.72 -18.84
C VAL A 59 -16.60 -6.19 -18.87
N ASN A 60 -16.03 -5.65 -17.82
CA ASN A 60 -15.79 -4.21 -17.66
C ASN A 60 -14.32 -3.96 -17.25
N PRO A 61 -13.39 -3.99 -18.19
CA PRO A 61 -11.98 -3.73 -17.92
C PRO A 61 -11.81 -2.36 -17.25
N SER A 62 -11.04 -2.31 -16.18
CA SER A 62 -10.72 -1.10 -15.39
C SER A 62 -11.85 -0.57 -14.49
N GLU A 63 -12.88 -1.36 -14.18
CA GLU A 63 -13.90 -0.96 -13.20
C GLU A 63 -13.49 -1.23 -11.76
N ASP A 64 -12.54 -2.13 -11.52
CA ASP A 64 -12.01 -2.36 -10.19
C ASP A 64 -10.94 -1.33 -9.85
N ILE A 65 -11.28 -0.44 -8.92
CA ILE A 65 -10.45 0.69 -8.50
C ILE A 65 -10.45 0.79 -6.99
N ASP A 66 -9.33 0.49 -6.39
CA ASP A 66 -9.16 0.67 -4.95
C ASP A 66 -8.92 2.12 -4.55
N VAL A 67 -9.58 2.54 -3.48
CA VAL A 67 -9.51 3.92 -3.00
C VAL A 67 -8.99 4.00 -1.56
N PHE A 68 -7.87 4.69 -1.37
CA PHE A 68 -7.26 4.97 -0.08
C PHE A 68 -7.46 6.45 0.26
N LYS A 69 -8.10 6.72 1.40
CA LYS A 69 -8.45 8.07 1.86
C LYS A 69 -7.62 8.46 3.07
N PHE A 70 -6.98 9.61 3.03
CA PHE A 70 -6.19 10.12 4.14
C PHE A 70 -6.26 11.64 4.26
N LYS A 71 -5.76 12.17 5.38
CA LYS A 71 -5.83 13.59 5.70
C LYS A 71 -4.43 14.19 5.84
N VAL A 72 -4.12 15.18 5.02
CA VAL A 72 -2.95 16.05 5.17
C VAL A 72 -3.34 17.17 6.14
N ARG A 73 -2.62 17.31 7.22
CA ARG A 73 -2.95 18.23 8.33
C ARG A 73 -2.13 19.50 8.31
N ASN A 74 -0.90 19.44 7.82
CA ASN A 74 -0.04 20.59 7.71
C ASN A 74 0.49 20.74 6.28
N PRO A 75 0.67 21.97 5.79
CA PRO A 75 1.45 22.20 4.58
C PRO A 75 2.87 21.67 4.79
N ASN A 76 3.47 21.11 3.76
CA ASN A 76 4.76 20.40 3.77
C ASN A 76 4.80 19.05 4.47
N ASP A 77 3.68 18.51 4.99
CA ASP A 77 3.61 17.10 5.35
C ASP A 77 4.07 16.25 4.15
N ARG A 78 4.91 15.26 4.41
CA ARG A 78 5.42 14.36 3.36
C ARG A 78 4.35 13.35 2.99
N ILE A 79 4.01 13.29 1.72
CA ILE A 79 3.19 12.23 1.14
C ILE A 79 4.13 11.27 0.43
N TYR A 80 4.29 10.08 1.00
CA TYR A 80 5.03 8.98 0.37
C TYR A 80 4.06 7.85 0.08
N ILE A 81 3.97 7.46 -1.17
CA ILE A 81 3.16 6.33 -1.64
C ILE A 81 4.04 5.45 -2.52
N GLU A 82 3.89 4.16 -2.37
CA GLU A 82 4.56 3.15 -3.16
C GLU A 82 3.61 1.98 -3.39
N LEU A 83 3.63 1.42 -4.59
CA LEU A 83 3.01 0.13 -4.87
C LEU A 83 4.09 -0.92 -5.06
N ILE A 84 3.87 -2.11 -4.53
CA ILE A 84 4.69 -3.28 -4.78
C ILE A 84 3.80 -4.48 -5.08
N GLY A 85 4.25 -5.37 -5.94
CA GLY A 85 3.52 -6.59 -6.29
C GLY A 85 4.27 -7.84 -5.78
N PRO A 86 3.59 -8.87 -5.25
CA PRO A 86 4.28 -10.09 -4.83
C PRO A 86 4.89 -10.82 -6.03
N VAL A 87 6.08 -11.40 -5.82
CA VAL A 87 6.70 -12.30 -6.80
C VAL A 87 6.17 -13.70 -6.55
N CYS A 88 5.30 -14.18 -7.44
CA CYS A 88 4.71 -15.51 -7.39
C CYS A 88 4.92 -16.19 -8.74
N ASP A 89 5.57 -17.35 -8.77
CA ASP A 89 5.87 -18.09 -9.99
C ASP A 89 4.59 -18.43 -10.79
N GLY A 90 4.52 -17.95 -12.01
CA GLY A 90 3.36 -18.14 -12.90
C GLY A 90 2.15 -17.26 -12.63
N TYR A 91 2.25 -16.33 -11.67
CA TYR A 91 1.23 -15.35 -11.33
C TYR A 91 1.82 -13.93 -11.34
N TYR A 92 0.99 -12.94 -11.63
CA TYR A 92 1.30 -11.50 -11.51
C TYR A 92 2.49 -10.98 -12.31
N GLU A 93 3.06 -11.77 -13.23
CA GLU A 93 4.18 -11.30 -14.07
C GLU A 93 3.82 -10.08 -14.92
N ASN A 94 2.56 -10.03 -15.39
CA ASN A 94 2.03 -8.92 -16.18
C ASN A 94 1.03 -8.04 -15.41
N PHE A 95 0.84 -8.26 -14.12
CA PHE A 95 0.04 -7.38 -13.29
C PHE A 95 0.87 -6.16 -12.88
N ILE A 96 0.51 -5.00 -13.39
CA ILE A 96 1.30 -3.77 -13.31
C ILE A 96 0.39 -2.61 -12.91
N PRO A 97 -0.06 -2.56 -11.65
CA PRO A 97 -1.00 -1.53 -11.21
C PRO A 97 -0.36 -0.14 -11.22
N TRP A 98 -1.18 0.85 -11.55
CA TRP A 98 -0.87 2.27 -11.49
C TRP A 98 -1.57 2.90 -10.30
N PHE A 99 -1.18 4.11 -9.94
CA PHE A 99 -1.98 4.90 -9.01
C PHE A 99 -1.99 6.38 -9.36
N ALA A 100 -3.01 7.08 -8.86
CA ALA A 100 -3.07 8.54 -8.86
C ALA A 100 -3.26 9.06 -7.44
N LEU A 101 -2.46 10.04 -7.05
CA LEU A 101 -2.75 10.87 -5.89
C LEU A 101 -3.70 11.97 -6.32
N VAL A 102 -4.87 12.05 -5.69
CA VAL A 102 -5.92 13.05 -5.95
C VAL A 102 -6.10 13.93 -4.70
N GLY A 103 -6.10 15.24 -4.89
CA GLY A 103 -6.25 16.14 -3.74
C GLY A 103 -6.29 17.63 -4.11
N PRO A 104 -6.59 18.48 -3.12
CA PRO A 104 -6.59 19.91 -3.33
C PRO A 104 -5.18 20.44 -3.59
N GLY A 105 -5.05 21.42 -4.48
CA GLY A 105 -3.78 22.06 -4.80
C GLY A 105 -2.83 21.23 -5.67
N LEU A 106 -3.26 20.05 -6.13
CA LEU A 106 -2.55 19.29 -7.14
C LEU A 106 -2.86 19.82 -8.55
N PRO A 107 -1.98 19.57 -9.53
CA PRO A 107 -2.20 20.01 -10.91
C PRO A 107 -3.34 19.24 -11.58
N ASP A 108 -3.85 19.80 -12.69
CA ASP A 108 -4.69 19.03 -13.60
C ASP A 108 -3.94 17.80 -14.11
N PRO A 109 -4.54 16.59 -14.12
CA PRO A 109 -3.86 15.37 -14.55
C PRO A 109 -3.44 15.38 -16.02
N GLY A 110 -4.05 16.24 -16.86
CA GLY A 110 -3.71 16.37 -18.28
C GLY A 110 -4.16 15.18 -19.15
N GLN A 111 -4.81 14.18 -18.56
CA GLN A 111 -5.34 13.01 -19.25
C GLN A 111 -6.62 12.49 -18.58
N THR A 112 -7.38 11.69 -19.32
CA THR A 112 -8.58 11.02 -18.78
C THR A 112 -8.17 9.91 -17.82
N LEU A 113 -8.86 9.83 -16.70
CA LEU A 113 -8.71 8.79 -15.68
C LEU A 113 -9.94 7.85 -15.71
N PRO A 114 -9.81 6.61 -15.22
CA PRO A 114 -10.92 5.67 -15.14
C PRO A 114 -11.92 5.99 -14.01
N PHE A 115 -11.74 7.11 -13.30
CA PHE A 115 -12.58 7.59 -12.21
C PHE A 115 -12.76 9.11 -12.30
N GLU A 116 -13.76 9.63 -11.58
CA GLU A 116 -14.02 11.07 -11.53
C GLU A 116 -13.20 11.76 -10.44
N ILE A 117 -12.59 12.90 -10.77
CA ILE A 117 -11.88 13.73 -9.79
C ILE A 117 -12.90 14.68 -9.13
N PRO A 118 -12.95 14.78 -7.79
CA PRO A 118 -13.81 15.73 -7.11
C PRO A 118 -13.55 17.17 -7.56
N ALA A 119 -14.61 17.97 -7.67
CA ALA A 119 -14.51 19.35 -8.12
C ALA A 119 -13.51 20.15 -7.26
N GLY A 120 -12.60 20.85 -7.92
CA GLY A 120 -11.55 21.64 -7.28
C GLY A 120 -10.31 20.84 -6.83
N TYR A 121 -10.26 19.56 -7.16
CA TYR A 121 -9.08 18.72 -6.94
C TYR A 121 -8.29 18.59 -8.24
N GLY A 122 -7.00 18.28 -8.11
CA GLY A 122 -6.14 17.83 -9.19
C GLY A 122 -5.61 16.43 -8.90
N ALA A 123 -4.73 15.94 -9.77
CA ALA A 123 -4.13 14.62 -9.61
C ALA A 123 -2.68 14.57 -10.08
N ILE A 124 -1.91 13.66 -9.47
CA ILE A 124 -0.58 13.23 -9.93
C ILE A 124 -0.64 11.74 -10.19
N ILE A 125 -0.46 11.36 -11.44
CA ILE A 125 -0.49 9.96 -11.88
C ILE A 125 0.91 9.39 -11.77
N LYS A 126 1.01 8.16 -11.31
CA LYS A 126 2.22 7.37 -11.26
C LYS A 126 2.00 6.07 -12.01
N GLU A 127 2.52 6.07 -13.22
CA GLU A 127 2.53 4.90 -14.08
C GLU A 127 3.63 3.94 -13.63
N ASN A 128 3.42 2.66 -13.88
CA ASN A 128 4.41 1.61 -13.69
C ASN A 128 5.13 1.35 -15.04
N VAL A 129 6.01 0.36 -15.09
CA VAL A 129 6.61 -0.11 -16.34
C VAL A 129 5.56 -0.64 -17.32
N ASN A 130 5.90 -0.79 -18.58
CA ASN A 130 4.99 -1.42 -19.55
C ASN A 130 4.97 -2.96 -19.39
N PRO A 131 3.90 -3.65 -19.83
CA PRO A 131 3.87 -5.10 -19.85
C PRO A 131 5.05 -5.70 -20.61
N GLY A 132 5.70 -6.69 -20.00
CA GLY A 132 6.88 -7.35 -20.56
C GLY A 132 8.21 -6.66 -20.31
N GLU A 133 8.22 -5.48 -19.71
CA GLU A 133 9.46 -4.85 -19.24
C GLU A 133 9.93 -5.50 -17.92
N GLU A 134 11.26 -5.57 -17.75
CA GLU A 134 11.86 -6.11 -16.53
C GLU A 134 11.55 -5.19 -15.35
N ARG A 135 11.12 -5.78 -14.23
CA ARG A 135 10.88 -5.09 -12.96
C ARG A 135 11.96 -5.43 -11.95
N GLU A 136 12.44 -4.42 -11.24
CA GLU A 136 13.33 -4.63 -10.10
C GLU A 136 12.61 -5.46 -9.03
N GLN A 137 13.34 -6.42 -8.45
CA GLN A 137 12.83 -7.26 -7.37
C GLN A 137 13.65 -7.03 -6.11
N PHE A 138 12.99 -7.06 -4.97
CA PHE A 138 13.63 -7.02 -3.67
C PHE A 138 12.97 -8.00 -2.70
N TYR A 139 13.74 -8.45 -1.72
CA TYR A 139 13.22 -9.29 -0.65
C TYR A 139 12.83 -8.42 0.55
N GLU A 140 11.59 -8.56 1.02
CA GLU A 140 11.06 -7.87 2.18
C GLU A 140 11.08 -8.83 3.39
N PRO A 141 11.98 -8.60 4.39
CA PRO A 141 12.19 -9.56 5.47
C PRO A 141 11.02 -9.71 6.45
N PHE A 142 10.19 -8.67 6.61
CA PHE A 142 9.06 -8.69 7.54
C PHE A 142 7.96 -9.64 7.05
N GLY A 143 7.54 -9.49 5.79
CA GLY A 143 6.61 -10.40 5.13
C GLY A 143 7.26 -11.73 4.71
N GLY A 144 8.60 -11.78 4.65
CA GLY A 144 9.33 -12.99 4.27
C GLY A 144 9.16 -13.37 2.80
N LYS A 145 8.93 -12.38 1.92
CA LYS A 145 8.64 -12.56 0.50
C LYS A 145 9.45 -11.61 -0.37
N SER A 146 9.57 -11.97 -1.65
CA SER A 146 10.06 -11.06 -2.68
C SER A 146 8.91 -10.31 -3.33
N TYR A 147 9.19 -9.05 -3.69
CA TYR A 147 8.24 -8.18 -4.37
C TYR A 147 8.87 -7.55 -5.60
N TYR A 148 8.06 -7.28 -6.60
CA TYR A 148 8.37 -6.38 -7.69
C TYR A 148 8.21 -4.94 -7.21
N GLN A 149 9.23 -4.11 -7.48
CA GLN A 149 9.15 -2.67 -7.28
C GLN A 149 8.15 -2.07 -8.24
N GLY A 150 7.24 -1.27 -7.73
CA GLY A 150 6.27 -0.52 -8.53
C GLY A 150 6.49 0.99 -8.46
N PRO A 151 5.50 1.79 -8.84
CA PRO A 151 5.62 3.24 -8.89
C PRO A 151 5.71 3.85 -7.49
N ILE A 152 6.53 4.90 -7.39
CA ILE A 152 6.75 5.66 -6.15
C ILE A 152 6.38 7.12 -6.35
N LEU A 153 5.70 7.71 -5.37
CA LEU A 153 5.50 9.13 -5.21
C LEU A 153 6.08 9.59 -3.86
N ASP A 154 6.94 10.60 -3.90
CA ASP A 154 7.52 11.19 -2.70
C ASP A 154 7.54 12.72 -2.85
N ILE A 155 6.54 13.36 -2.28
CA ILE A 155 6.34 14.81 -2.39
C ILE A 155 6.04 15.45 -1.04
N LYS A 156 6.12 16.77 -1.00
CA LYS A 156 5.56 17.58 0.09
C LYS A 156 4.23 18.17 -0.35
N ALA A 157 3.24 18.06 0.52
CA ALA A 157 1.93 18.64 0.28
C ALA A 157 2.01 20.18 0.22
N ASN A 158 1.38 20.77 -0.80
CA ASN A 158 1.29 22.23 -0.90
C ASN A 158 0.17 22.82 -0.04
N THR A 159 -0.82 22.01 0.33
CA THR A 159 -2.00 22.43 1.07
C THR A 159 -2.49 21.32 1.99
N THR A 160 -3.37 21.68 2.90
CA THR A 160 -4.06 20.74 3.80
C THR A 160 -5.37 20.29 3.19
N GLY A 161 -5.86 19.13 3.58
CA GLY A 161 -7.16 18.64 3.13
C GLY A 161 -7.27 17.12 3.16
N THR A 162 -8.33 16.64 2.54
CA THR A 162 -8.49 15.21 2.28
C THR A 162 -7.86 14.89 0.96
N PHE A 163 -7.05 13.86 0.93
CA PHE A 163 -6.41 13.31 -0.25
C PHE A 163 -6.88 11.86 -0.44
N TYR A 164 -6.82 11.42 -1.68
CA TYR A 164 -7.15 10.06 -2.07
C TYR A 164 -6.01 9.49 -2.92
N ALA A 165 -5.72 8.21 -2.77
CA ALA A 165 -4.96 7.48 -3.75
C ALA A 165 -5.91 6.47 -4.40
N TYR A 166 -6.01 6.53 -5.71
CA TYR A 166 -6.76 5.59 -6.54
C TYR A 166 -5.76 4.63 -7.16
N VAL A 167 -5.98 3.35 -6.99
CA VAL A 167 -5.15 2.28 -7.58
C VAL A 167 -6.00 1.50 -8.57
N TRP A 168 -5.48 1.28 -9.77
CA TRP A 168 -6.14 0.51 -10.83
C TRP A 168 -5.14 -0.25 -11.67
N ASP A 169 -5.62 -1.26 -12.40
CA ASP A 169 -4.83 -1.97 -13.39
C ASP A 169 -5.24 -1.53 -14.81
N PRO A 170 -4.42 -0.73 -15.52
CA PRO A 170 -4.75 -0.27 -16.87
C PRO A 170 -4.77 -1.38 -17.92
N TYR A 171 -4.24 -2.56 -17.59
CA TYR A 171 -4.13 -3.72 -18.47
C TYR A 171 -5.14 -4.81 -18.14
N ASN A 172 -5.92 -4.63 -17.08
CA ASN A 172 -6.96 -5.58 -16.64
C ASN A 172 -6.46 -7.02 -16.49
N MET A 173 -5.27 -7.17 -15.91
CA MET A 173 -4.69 -8.48 -15.60
C MET A 173 -5.18 -9.00 -14.25
N GLY A 174 -5.49 -8.07 -13.34
CA GLY A 174 -5.82 -8.37 -11.95
C GLY A 174 -4.66 -8.97 -11.16
N GLY A 175 -4.71 -8.88 -9.86
CA GLY A 175 -3.70 -9.47 -8.98
C GLY A 175 -3.55 -8.78 -7.64
N ASP A 176 -2.73 -9.38 -6.79
CA ASP A 176 -2.42 -8.85 -5.48
C ASP A 176 -1.33 -7.77 -5.55
N TYR A 177 -1.49 -6.76 -4.72
CA TYR A 177 -0.50 -5.71 -4.54
C TYR A 177 -0.45 -5.23 -3.08
N VAL A 178 0.57 -4.46 -2.76
CA VAL A 178 0.66 -3.78 -1.47
C VAL A 178 0.72 -2.28 -1.70
N PHE A 179 -0.22 -1.57 -1.12
CA PHE A 179 -0.20 -0.11 -1.04
C PHE A 179 0.56 0.32 0.21
N VAL A 180 1.68 1.01 0.02
CA VAL A 180 2.50 1.55 1.11
C VAL A 180 2.27 3.05 1.22
N LEU A 181 1.97 3.53 2.43
CA LEU A 181 1.87 4.95 2.75
C LEU A 181 2.77 5.28 3.94
N GLY A 182 3.57 6.35 3.81
CA GLY A 182 4.45 6.84 4.87
C GLY A 182 5.75 6.06 5.01
N LYS A 183 6.70 6.64 5.72
CA LYS A 183 8.05 6.08 5.93
C LYS A 183 8.48 5.96 7.39
N LEU A 184 7.75 6.57 8.32
CA LEU A 184 8.15 6.54 9.72
C LEU A 184 7.65 5.28 10.42
N GLU A 185 8.56 4.51 10.92
CA GLU A 185 8.30 3.28 11.66
C GLU A 185 7.87 3.58 13.10
N ILE A 186 6.67 4.11 13.26
CA ILE A 186 6.08 4.43 14.56
C ILE A 186 5.00 3.41 14.87
N PHE A 187 5.24 2.57 15.89
CA PHE A 187 4.30 1.53 16.31
C PHE A 187 3.67 1.86 17.65
N GLY A 188 2.35 1.99 17.67
CA GLY A 188 1.58 1.93 18.90
C GLY A 188 1.30 0.48 19.31
N ILE A 189 0.79 0.29 20.53
CA ILE A 189 0.50 -1.06 21.06
C ILE A 189 -0.46 -1.86 20.15
N PHE A 190 -1.46 -1.20 19.56
CA PHE A 190 -2.39 -1.85 18.64
C PHE A 190 -1.75 -2.21 17.29
N ASP A 191 -0.73 -1.47 16.87
CA ASP A 191 0.02 -1.77 15.64
C ASP A 191 0.89 -3.01 15.84
N ILE A 192 1.51 -3.13 17.02
CA ILE A 192 2.26 -4.33 17.41
C ILE A 192 1.34 -5.55 17.46
N LEU A 193 0.17 -5.43 18.09
CA LEU A 193 -0.80 -6.53 18.15
C LEU A 193 -1.28 -6.93 16.76
N ARG A 194 -1.54 -5.96 15.87
CA ARG A 194 -1.89 -6.22 14.47
C ARG A 194 -0.77 -6.93 13.74
N ALA A 195 0.46 -6.46 13.87
CA ALA A 195 1.63 -7.08 13.25
C ALA A 195 1.82 -8.53 13.73
N LEU A 196 1.62 -8.81 15.02
CA LEU A 196 1.69 -10.17 15.56
C LEU A 196 0.65 -11.13 14.95
N ILE A 197 -0.50 -10.61 14.51
CA ILE A 197 -1.56 -11.40 13.88
C ILE A 197 -1.31 -11.52 12.37
N TYR A 198 -1.10 -10.40 11.69
CA TYR A 198 -1.07 -10.39 10.23
C TYR A 198 0.25 -10.84 9.63
N THR A 199 1.39 -10.60 10.30
CA THR A 199 2.69 -11.06 9.78
C THR A 199 2.76 -12.57 9.54
N PRO A 200 2.32 -13.44 10.47
CA PRO A 200 2.25 -14.87 10.18
C PRO A 200 1.33 -15.22 8.99
N MET A 201 0.20 -14.53 8.85
CA MET A 201 -0.73 -14.74 7.73
C MET A 201 -0.07 -14.39 6.40
N ILE A 202 0.59 -13.21 6.33
CA ILE A 202 1.35 -12.76 5.16
C ILE A 202 2.45 -13.76 4.81
N ARG A 203 3.23 -14.22 5.79
CA ARG A 203 4.30 -15.21 5.56
C ARG A 203 3.78 -16.54 5.03
N LEU A 204 2.55 -16.92 5.38
CA LEU A 204 1.89 -18.13 4.89
C LEU A 204 1.17 -17.94 3.54
N GLY A 205 1.10 -16.71 3.03
CA GLY A 205 0.44 -16.41 1.77
C GLY A 205 -1.07 -16.31 1.85
N TRP A 206 -1.64 -16.11 3.04
CA TRP A 206 -3.09 -16.03 3.23
C TRP A 206 -3.71 -14.73 2.71
N GLU A 207 -2.88 -13.75 2.39
CA GLU A 207 -3.29 -12.49 1.75
C GLU A 207 -3.34 -12.58 0.22
N LEU A 208 -2.88 -13.69 -0.37
CA LEU A 208 -2.82 -13.86 -1.82
C LEU A 208 -4.11 -14.52 -2.34
N HIS A 209 -4.57 -14.04 -3.49
CA HIS A 209 -5.79 -14.50 -4.19
C HIS A 209 -5.43 -15.38 -5.41
N ILE A 210 -4.52 -16.36 -5.20
CA ILE A 210 -4.01 -17.30 -6.22
C ILE A 210 -4.56 -18.72 -6.01
#